data_75fe531d83f795714285c7e93659f64c
#
_entry.id   75fe531d83f795714285c7e93659f64c
#
_cell.length_a   1.000
_cell.length_b   1.000
_cell.length_c   1.000
_cell.angle_alpha   90.00
_cell.angle_beta   90.00
_cell.angle_gamma   90.00
#
_symmetry.space_group_name_H-M   'P 1'
#
loop_
_entity.id
_entity.type
_entity.pdbx_description
1 polymer ?
#
loop_
_entity_poly.entity_id
_entity_poly.type
_entity_poly.pdbx_seq_one_letter_code
_entity_poly.pdbx_strand_id
1 'polypeptide(L)'
;MSKNNCCSSRSNRSEKDQRKIMIARRFLQMPSELQELIQRKSENLENLNSMACRMTSQISEAPSHSGDPHAREAIIAKKMDLEKEIAGYREKLEAAKAEVIMAILSLDNPDWQKALQYRFLDDMSNQDAANKMNVDIRTVQRYVEWGCFALKLPDRFYKKPPAA
;
A
#
# COMPACT_ATOMS: atom_id res chain seq x y z
N MET A 1 -20.05 37.54 24.80
CA MET A 1 -18.61 37.14 24.81
C MET A 1 -18.53 35.69 25.25
N SER A 2 -18.58 34.80 24.31
CA SER A 2 -18.40 33.35 24.56
C SER A 2 -17.14 32.90 23.83
N LYS A 3 -16.11 32.58 24.59
CA LYS A 3 -14.82 32.08 24.09
C LYS A 3 -14.98 30.63 23.70
N ASN A 4 -14.94 30.33 22.40
CA ASN A 4 -14.90 29.02 21.85
C ASN A 4 -13.56 28.34 22.17
N ASN A 5 -13.57 27.51 23.18
CA ASN A 5 -12.46 26.64 23.56
C ASN A 5 -12.58 25.31 22.74
N CYS A 6 -12.20 25.32 21.47
CA CYS A 6 -12.30 24.17 20.58
C CYS A 6 -10.95 23.64 20.09
N CYS A 7 -9.90 23.69 20.92
CA CYS A 7 -8.55 23.25 20.51
C CYS A 7 -7.87 22.26 21.45
N SER A 8 -8.61 21.44 22.23
CA SER A 8 -7.95 20.61 23.25
C SER A 8 -8.26 19.10 23.21
N SER A 9 -8.69 18.52 22.09
CA SER A 9 -9.05 17.10 22.07
C SER A 9 -7.97 16.14 21.53
N ARG A 10 -6.76 16.60 21.20
CA ARG A 10 -5.68 15.73 20.70
C ARG A 10 -4.74 15.16 21.76
N SER A 11 -4.73 15.68 22.97
CA SER A 11 -3.68 15.38 23.97
C SER A 11 -4.05 14.37 25.05
N ASN A 12 -5.25 13.74 25.01
CA ASN A 12 -5.70 12.91 26.12
C ASN A 12 -6.07 11.47 25.75
N ARG A 13 -5.64 10.98 24.56
CA ARG A 13 -5.77 9.54 24.27
C ARG A 13 -4.63 8.78 24.94
N SER A 14 -5.01 7.70 25.68
CA SER A 14 -4.03 6.77 26.26
C SER A 14 -3.02 6.31 25.21
N GLU A 15 -1.75 6.12 25.61
CA GLU A 15 -0.70 5.56 24.72
C GLU A 15 -1.14 4.24 24.06
N LYS A 16 -1.96 3.45 24.75
CA LYS A 16 -2.55 2.21 24.23
C LYS A 16 -3.47 2.47 23.04
N ASP A 17 -4.28 3.52 23.11
CA ASP A 17 -5.21 3.89 22.03
C ASP A 17 -4.46 4.41 20.80
N GLN A 18 -3.41 5.20 21.02
CA GLN A 18 -2.56 5.69 19.94
C GLN A 18 -1.84 4.52 19.24
N ARG A 19 -1.34 3.54 19.99
CA ARG A 19 -0.73 2.32 19.42
C ARG A 19 -1.74 1.54 18.59
N LYS A 20 -2.96 1.38 19.08
CA LYS A 20 -4.04 0.69 18.36
C LYS A 20 -4.33 1.35 17.01
N ILE A 21 -4.49 2.68 17.01
CA ILE A 21 -4.72 3.46 15.78
C ILE A 21 -3.54 3.32 14.81
N MET A 22 -2.31 3.35 15.31
CA MET A 22 -1.11 3.21 14.48
C MET A 22 -1.04 1.83 13.81
N ILE A 23 -1.32 0.76 14.57
CA ILE A 23 -1.37 -0.61 14.04
C ILE A 23 -2.48 -0.73 12.99
N ALA A 24 -3.67 -0.17 13.25
CA ALA A 24 -4.78 -0.17 12.32
C ALA A 24 -4.43 0.56 11.01
N ARG A 25 -3.79 1.72 11.08
CA ARG A 25 -3.33 2.45 9.89
C ARG A 25 -2.34 1.63 9.07
N ARG A 26 -1.37 1.00 9.72
CA ARG A 26 -0.39 0.14 9.03
C ARG A 26 -1.07 -1.04 8.34
N PHE A 27 -2.06 -1.66 8.98
CA PHE A 27 -2.86 -2.72 8.35
C PHE A 27 -3.60 -2.21 7.11
N LEU A 28 -4.26 -1.05 7.21
CA LEU A 28 -5.01 -0.45 6.11
C LEU A 28 -4.10 0.01 4.94
N GLN A 29 -2.84 0.34 5.20
CA GLN A 29 -1.85 0.75 4.20
C GLN A 29 -1.19 -0.44 3.47
N MET A 30 -1.31 -1.67 3.98
CA MET A 30 -0.69 -2.85 3.36
C MET A 30 -0.97 -3.02 1.86
N PRO A 31 -2.22 -2.84 1.36
CA PRO A 31 -2.47 -2.96 -0.07
C PRO A 31 -1.72 -1.91 -0.90
N SER A 32 -1.66 -0.67 -0.44
CA SER A 32 -0.95 0.42 -1.11
C SER A 32 0.57 0.17 -1.14
N GLU A 33 1.17 -0.27 -0.03
CA GLU A 33 2.58 -0.64 0.06
C GLU A 33 2.94 -1.80 -0.90
N LEU A 34 2.07 -2.82 -1.00
CA LEU A 34 2.24 -3.93 -1.94
C LEU A 34 2.11 -3.48 -3.39
N GLN A 35 1.20 -2.58 -3.69
CA GLN A 35 1.01 -2.03 -5.02
C GLN A 35 2.23 -1.21 -5.48
N GLU A 36 2.79 -0.37 -4.61
CA GLU A 36 4.05 0.35 -4.88
C GLU A 36 5.23 -0.61 -5.10
N LEU A 37 5.29 -1.71 -4.34
CA LEU A 37 6.34 -2.71 -4.50
C LEU A 37 6.23 -3.42 -5.87
N ILE A 38 5.01 -3.78 -6.29
CA ILE A 38 4.73 -4.36 -7.61
C ILE A 38 5.13 -3.39 -8.70
N GLN A 39 4.78 -2.11 -8.58
CA GLN A 39 5.13 -1.09 -9.55
C GLN A 39 6.64 -0.97 -9.73
N ARG A 40 7.40 -0.84 -8.63
CA ARG A 40 8.88 -0.78 -8.68
C ARG A 40 9.50 -2.02 -9.32
N LYS A 41 8.96 -3.21 -9.03
CA LYS A 41 9.45 -4.46 -9.65
C LYS A 41 9.09 -4.54 -11.14
N SER A 42 7.93 -4.04 -11.54
CA SER A 42 7.51 -3.96 -12.95
C SER A 42 8.40 -3.01 -13.74
N GLU A 43 8.77 -1.87 -13.19
CA GLU A 43 9.74 -0.92 -13.80
C GLU A 43 11.13 -1.57 -13.97
N ASN A 44 11.59 -2.35 -12.98
CA ASN A 44 12.84 -3.12 -13.10
C ASN A 44 12.75 -4.17 -14.20
N LEU A 45 11.60 -4.83 -14.37
CA LEU A 45 11.37 -5.79 -15.43
C LEU A 45 11.43 -5.13 -16.82
N GLU A 46 10.84 -3.95 -16.98
CA GLU A 46 10.91 -3.17 -18.21
C GLU A 46 12.34 -2.75 -18.56
N ASN A 47 13.12 -2.35 -17.55
CA ASN A 47 14.53 -2.03 -17.70
C ASN A 47 15.34 -3.25 -18.19
N LEU A 48 15.12 -4.44 -17.60
CA LEU A 48 15.76 -5.67 -18.05
C LEU A 48 15.36 -6.04 -19.48
N ASN A 49 14.09 -5.87 -19.87
CA ASN A 49 13.61 -6.06 -21.23
C ASN A 49 14.32 -5.11 -22.23
N SER A 50 14.43 -3.84 -21.85
CA SER A 50 15.11 -2.83 -22.67
C SER A 50 16.60 -3.15 -22.86
N MET A 51 17.27 -3.64 -21.82
CA MET A 51 18.66 -4.11 -21.90
C MET A 51 18.78 -5.33 -22.82
N ALA A 52 17.91 -6.32 -22.69
CA ALA A 52 17.89 -7.52 -23.54
C ALA A 52 17.69 -7.16 -25.02
N CYS A 53 16.79 -6.20 -25.32
CA CYS A 53 16.55 -5.73 -26.69
C CYS A 53 17.78 -5.03 -27.28
N ARG A 54 18.47 -4.18 -26.51
CA ARG A 54 19.71 -3.50 -26.96
C ARG A 54 20.82 -4.50 -27.28
N MET A 55 20.98 -5.54 -26.49
CA MET A 55 21.97 -6.60 -26.75
C MET A 55 21.67 -7.38 -28.02
N THR A 56 20.39 -7.54 -28.39
CA THR A 56 20.02 -8.22 -29.65
C THR A 56 20.21 -7.36 -30.88
N SER A 57 19.97 -6.05 -30.81
CA SER A 57 20.15 -5.14 -31.96
C SER A 57 21.62 -4.90 -32.31
N GLN A 58 22.53 -4.91 -31.34
CA GLN A 58 23.97 -4.76 -31.59
C GLN A 58 24.60 -5.96 -32.32
N ILE A 59 23.99 -7.15 -32.23
CA ILE A 59 24.49 -8.36 -32.94
C ILE A 59 24.17 -8.31 -34.44
N SER A 60 23.19 -7.50 -34.86
CA SER A 60 22.77 -7.40 -36.27
C SER A 60 23.70 -6.54 -37.15
N GLU A 61 24.52 -5.69 -36.56
CA GLU A 61 25.33 -4.69 -37.33
C GLU A 61 26.82 -5.02 -37.45
N ALA A 62 27.37 -6.00 -36.73
CA ALA A 62 28.79 -6.37 -36.86
C ALA A 62 29.02 -7.89 -36.62
N PRO A 63 29.57 -8.62 -37.61
CA PRO A 63 29.82 -10.05 -37.47
C PRO A 63 31.09 -10.41 -36.70
N SER A 64 31.63 -9.51 -35.89
CA SER A 64 32.86 -9.76 -35.14
C SER A 64 32.79 -9.16 -33.74
N HIS A 65 32.13 -9.82 -32.83
CA HIS A 65 32.57 -10.04 -31.44
C HIS A 65 31.50 -10.85 -30.70
N SER A 66 31.91 -11.98 -30.16
CA SER A 66 31.12 -12.89 -29.34
C SER A 66 30.52 -12.14 -28.13
N GLY A 67 29.28 -11.69 -28.26
CA GLY A 67 28.50 -11.32 -27.09
C GLY A 67 28.46 -12.55 -26.18
N ASP A 68 28.89 -12.42 -24.94
CA ASP A 68 28.97 -13.51 -23.97
C ASP A 68 27.59 -14.19 -23.86
N PRO A 69 27.40 -15.44 -24.31
CA PRO A 69 26.13 -16.12 -24.24
C PRO A 69 25.63 -16.27 -22.79
N HIS A 70 26.53 -16.35 -21.81
CA HIS A 70 26.21 -16.40 -20.40
C HIS A 70 25.57 -15.11 -19.86
N ALA A 71 25.96 -13.95 -20.38
CA ALA A 71 25.35 -12.68 -19.99
C ALA A 71 23.88 -12.60 -20.43
N ARG A 72 23.55 -13.12 -21.58
CA ARG A 72 22.17 -13.17 -22.10
C ARG A 72 21.30 -14.15 -21.30
N GLU A 73 21.81 -15.34 -21.03
CA GLU A 73 21.13 -16.33 -20.20
C GLU A 73 20.86 -15.80 -18.78
N ALA A 74 21.84 -15.09 -18.19
CA ALA A 74 21.69 -14.47 -16.88
C ALA A 74 20.59 -13.41 -16.84
N ILE A 75 20.42 -12.61 -17.90
CA ILE A 75 19.34 -11.62 -17.99
C ILE A 75 17.98 -12.31 -18.12
N ILE A 76 17.89 -13.36 -18.93
CA ILE A 76 16.64 -14.13 -19.09
C ILE A 76 16.25 -14.80 -17.76
N ALA A 77 17.20 -15.41 -17.06
CA ALA A 77 16.94 -16.00 -15.76
C ALA A 77 16.42 -14.97 -14.74
N LYS A 78 17.09 -13.83 -14.62
CA LYS A 78 16.62 -12.71 -13.74
C LYS A 78 15.24 -12.20 -14.10
N LYS A 79 14.92 -12.13 -15.39
CA LYS A 79 13.59 -11.73 -15.86
C LYS A 79 12.53 -12.74 -15.39
N MET A 80 12.77 -14.04 -15.59
CA MET A 80 11.84 -15.08 -15.16
C MET A 80 11.61 -15.09 -13.64
N ASP A 81 12.68 -14.89 -12.87
CA ASP A 81 12.57 -14.80 -11.40
C ASP A 81 11.75 -13.59 -10.97
N LEU A 82 11.99 -12.43 -11.59
CA LEU A 82 11.25 -11.20 -11.29
C LEU A 82 9.77 -11.30 -11.68
N GLU A 83 9.44 -11.95 -12.80
CA GLU A 83 8.06 -12.22 -13.22
C GLU A 83 7.33 -13.10 -12.19
N LYS A 84 7.99 -14.15 -11.68
CA LYS A 84 7.44 -15.01 -10.62
C LYS A 84 7.21 -14.25 -9.31
N GLU A 85 8.17 -13.39 -8.93
CA GLU A 85 8.02 -12.56 -7.74
C GLU A 85 6.84 -11.60 -7.87
N ILE A 86 6.70 -10.92 -9.03
CA ILE A 86 5.57 -10.01 -9.30
C ILE A 86 4.24 -10.77 -9.21
N ALA A 87 4.15 -11.98 -9.79
CA ALA A 87 2.95 -12.80 -9.69
C ALA A 87 2.61 -13.12 -8.22
N GLY A 88 3.59 -13.54 -7.42
CA GLY A 88 3.38 -13.80 -6.00
C GLY A 88 2.99 -12.57 -5.18
N TYR A 89 3.49 -11.38 -5.52
CA TYR A 89 3.05 -10.13 -4.86
C TYR A 89 1.64 -9.71 -5.28
N ARG A 90 1.21 -9.98 -6.51
CA ARG A 90 -0.17 -9.74 -6.96
C ARG A 90 -1.17 -10.59 -6.18
N GLU A 91 -0.89 -11.86 -5.97
CA GLU A 91 -1.74 -12.72 -5.13
C GLU A 91 -1.83 -12.20 -3.69
N LYS A 92 -0.70 -11.78 -3.10
CA LYS A 92 -0.67 -11.16 -1.77
C LYS A 92 -1.46 -9.85 -1.71
N LEU A 93 -1.41 -9.05 -2.76
CA LEU A 93 -2.17 -7.80 -2.86
C LEU A 93 -3.67 -8.06 -2.84
N GLU A 94 -4.15 -9.01 -3.63
CA GLU A 94 -5.59 -9.35 -3.66
C GLU A 94 -6.06 -9.91 -2.32
N ALA A 95 -5.28 -10.76 -1.69
CA ALA A 95 -5.58 -11.26 -0.34
C ALA A 95 -5.61 -10.11 0.70
N ALA A 96 -4.64 -9.19 0.66
CA ALA A 96 -4.59 -8.03 1.55
C ALA A 96 -5.77 -7.07 1.34
N LYS A 97 -6.15 -6.82 0.08
CA LYS A 97 -7.35 -6.02 -0.24
C LYS A 97 -8.62 -6.65 0.34
N ALA A 98 -8.80 -7.96 0.14
CA ALA A 98 -9.96 -8.67 0.67
C ALA A 98 -10.04 -8.58 2.20
N GLU A 99 -8.91 -8.76 2.91
CA GLU A 99 -8.87 -8.63 4.37
C GLU A 99 -9.21 -7.22 4.83
N VAL A 100 -8.66 -6.19 4.18
CA VAL A 100 -8.94 -4.79 4.52
C VAL A 100 -10.40 -4.45 4.27
N ILE A 101 -10.98 -4.87 3.15
CA ILE A 101 -12.40 -4.65 2.83
C ILE A 101 -13.28 -5.31 3.89
N MET A 102 -13.03 -6.56 4.25
CA MET A 102 -13.81 -7.27 5.27
C MET A 102 -13.70 -6.60 6.64
N ALA A 103 -12.52 -6.11 7.01
CA ALA A 103 -12.33 -5.38 8.25
C ALA A 103 -13.10 -4.04 8.26
N ILE A 104 -13.07 -3.28 7.17
CA ILE A 104 -13.84 -2.03 7.05
C ILE A 104 -15.34 -2.30 7.11
N LEU A 105 -15.85 -3.33 6.42
CA LEU A 105 -17.25 -3.69 6.42
C LEU A 105 -17.74 -4.20 7.79
N SER A 106 -16.85 -4.66 8.66
CA SER A 106 -17.20 -5.07 10.03
C SER A 106 -17.45 -3.91 10.98
N LEU A 107 -17.25 -2.66 10.56
CA LEU A 107 -17.55 -1.47 11.37
C LEU A 107 -19.06 -1.19 11.38
N ASP A 108 -19.60 -0.80 12.53
CA ASP A 108 -21.03 -0.50 12.66
C ASP A 108 -21.43 0.86 12.04
N ASN A 109 -20.48 1.79 11.91
CA ASN A 109 -20.76 3.14 11.44
C ASN A 109 -20.44 3.29 9.95
N PRO A 110 -21.46 3.60 9.09
CA PRO A 110 -21.27 3.70 7.64
C PRO A 110 -20.39 4.89 7.22
N ASP A 111 -20.35 5.98 8.00
CA ASP A 111 -19.51 7.13 7.66
C ASP A 111 -18.02 6.82 7.91
N TRP A 112 -17.71 6.03 8.94
CA TRP A 112 -16.35 5.54 9.18
C TRP A 112 -15.91 4.56 8.11
N GLN A 113 -16.81 3.66 7.67
CA GLN A 113 -16.54 2.75 6.56
C GLN A 113 -16.17 3.53 5.29
N LYS A 114 -16.99 4.52 4.89
CA LYS A 114 -16.75 5.36 3.71
C LYS A 114 -15.44 6.14 3.82
N ALA A 115 -15.18 6.76 4.98
CA ALA A 115 -13.95 7.51 5.18
C ALA A 115 -12.69 6.64 5.06
N LEU A 116 -12.71 5.43 5.63
CA LEU A 116 -11.61 4.47 5.50
C LEU A 116 -11.47 3.94 4.08
N GLN A 117 -12.58 3.63 3.40
CA GLN A 117 -12.57 3.18 2.01
C GLN A 117 -11.93 4.24 1.10
N TYR A 118 -12.42 5.47 1.12
CA TYR A 118 -11.88 6.55 0.29
C TYR A 118 -10.41 6.82 0.57
N ARG A 119 -10.01 6.75 1.84
CA ARG A 119 -8.63 7.10 2.23
C ARG A 119 -7.62 6.00 1.95
N PHE A 120 -7.98 4.71 2.10
CA PHE A 120 -7.03 3.60 2.07
C PHE A 120 -7.22 2.61 0.91
N LEU A 121 -8.41 2.51 0.33
CA LEU A 121 -8.66 1.65 -0.83
C LEU A 121 -8.68 2.44 -2.13
N ASP A 122 -9.28 3.64 -2.11
CA ASP A 122 -9.36 4.53 -3.28
C ASP A 122 -8.18 5.53 -3.34
N ASP A 123 -7.29 5.49 -2.36
CA ASP A 123 -6.08 6.33 -2.21
C ASP A 123 -6.34 7.84 -2.36
N MET A 124 -7.52 8.29 -1.93
CA MET A 124 -7.94 9.68 -2.03
C MET A 124 -7.28 10.55 -0.95
N SER A 125 -7.04 11.82 -1.28
CA SER A 125 -6.65 12.80 -0.26
C SER A 125 -7.81 13.05 0.73
N ASN A 126 -7.49 13.58 1.91
CA ASN A 126 -8.53 13.96 2.87
C ASN A 126 -9.48 15.03 2.31
N GLN A 127 -8.99 15.90 1.41
CA GLN A 127 -9.79 16.93 0.75
C GLN A 127 -10.79 16.29 -0.23
N ASP A 128 -10.35 15.34 -1.06
CA ASP A 128 -11.20 14.69 -2.04
C ASP A 128 -12.26 13.82 -1.35
N ALA A 129 -11.86 13.11 -0.29
CA ALA A 129 -12.80 12.34 0.53
C ALA A 129 -13.83 13.26 1.21
N ALA A 130 -13.43 14.44 1.70
CA ALA A 130 -14.32 15.43 2.29
C ALA A 130 -15.33 15.96 1.27
N ASN A 131 -14.87 16.30 0.07
CA ASN A 131 -15.73 16.74 -1.02
C ASN A 131 -16.74 15.65 -1.39
N LYS A 132 -16.28 14.38 -1.50
CA LYS A 132 -17.13 13.24 -1.89
C LYS A 132 -18.17 12.87 -0.83
N MET A 133 -17.82 13.05 0.45
CA MET A 133 -18.71 12.82 1.59
C MET A 133 -19.58 14.06 1.95
N ASN A 134 -19.32 15.18 1.30
CA ASN A 134 -19.97 16.48 1.59
C ASN A 134 -19.85 16.89 3.07
N VAL A 135 -18.64 16.79 3.62
CA VAL A 135 -18.28 17.14 4.99
C VAL A 135 -16.95 17.90 5.03
N ASP A 136 -16.62 18.50 6.19
CA ASP A 136 -15.33 19.16 6.38
C ASP A 136 -14.17 18.16 6.48
N ILE A 137 -12.97 18.57 6.05
CA ILE A 137 -11.72 17.81 6.16
C ILE A 137 -11.49 17.30 7.59
N ARG A 138 -11.76 18.14 8.59
CA ARG A 138 -11.59 17.78 10.01
C ARG A 138 -12.54 16.64 10.40
N THR A 139 -13.73 16.63 9.83
CA THR A 139 -14.70 15.55 10.04
C THR A 139 -14.22 14.24 9.45
N VAL A 140 -13.68 14.25 8.22
CA VAL A 140 -13.07 13.06 7.61
C VAL A 140 -11.90 12.55 8.46
N GLN A 141 -11.00 13.43 8.90
CA GLN A 141 -9.89 13.04 9.78
C GLN A 141 -10.37 12.38 11.07
N ARG A 142 -11.45 12.88 11.68
CA ARG A 142 -12.07 12.28 12.87
C ARG A 142 -12.70 10.92 12.56
N TYR A 143 -13.38 10.78 11.43
CA TYR A 143 -13.96 9.51 11.00
C TYR A 143 -12.89 8.45 10.75
N VAL A 144 -11.79 8.83 10.10
CA VAL A 144 -10.64 7.94 9.91
C VAL A 144 -10.03 7.51 11.25
N GLU A 145 -9.86 8.45 12.19
CA GLU A 145 -9.32 8.10 13.52
C GLU A 145 -10.25 7.18 14.31
N TRP A 146 -11.55 7.47 14.32
CA TRP A 146 -12.53 6.64 15.02
C TRP A 146 -12.71 5.28 14.37
N GLY A 147 -12.72 5.24 13.02
CA GLY A 147 -12.74 3.99 12.28
C GLY A 147 -11.51 3.12 12.58
N CYS A 148 -10.31 3.70 12.55
CA CYS A 148 -9.08 2.98 12.93
C CYS A 148 -9.12 2.48 14.37
N PHE A 149 -9.69 3.26 15.29
CA PHE A 149 -9.82 2.84 16.70
C PHE A 149 -10.84 1.70 16.89
N ALA A 150 -11.95 1.75 16.16
CA ALA A 150 -13.01 0.74 16.24
C ALA A 150 -12.67 -0.54 15.48
N LEU A 151 -11.73 -0.50 14.55
CA LEU A 151 -11.37 -1.61 13.68
C LEU A 151 -10.91 -2.83 14.50
N LYS A 152 -11.48 -3.99 14.19
CA LYS A 152 -11.08 -5.29 14.76
C LYS A 152 -10.00 -5.88 13.86
N LEU A 153 -8.77 -5.92 14.35
CA LEU A 153 -7.63 -6.46 13.61
C LEU A 153 -7.40 -7.93 13.98
N PRO A 154 -6.89 -8.74 13.05
CA PRO A 154 -6.42 -10.09 13.34
C PRO A 154 -5.30 -10.06 14.41
N ASP A 155 -5.27 -11.06 15.29
CA ASP A 155 -4.31 -11.15 16.41
C ASP A 155 -2.84 -11.08 15.99
N ARG A 156 -2.53 -11.47 14.75
CA ARG A 156 -1.18 -11.40 14.19
C ARG A 156 -0.60 -9.98 14.17
N PHE A 157 -1.43 -8.94 14.11
CA PHE A 157 -0.99 -7.55 14.10
C PHE A 157 -0.69 -6.99 15.49
N TYR A 158 -1.21 -7.62 16.54
CA TYR A 158 -0.92 -7.24 17.92
C TYR A 158 0.33 -7.94 18.49
N LYS A 159 0.77 -9.04 17.86
CA LYS A 159 2.02 -9.70 18.24
C LYS A 159 3.19 -8.87 17.78
N LYS A 160 4.12 -8.53 18.69
CA LYS A 160 5.38 -7.86 18.38
C LYS A 160 6.10 -8.68 17.29
N PRO A 161 6.56 -8.08 16.18
CA PRO A 161 7.37 -8.82 15.22
C PRO A 161 8.57 -9.44 15.97
N PRO A 162 8.99 -10.67 15.63
CA PRO A 162 10.22 -11.21 16.18
C PRO A 162 11.33 -10.20 15.94
N ALA A 163 12.11 -9.90 17.00
CA ALA A 163 13.24 -9.01 16.88
C ALA A 163 14.20 -9.61 15.85
N ALA A 164 14.52 -8.80 14.82
CA ALA A 164 15.51 -9.16 13.79
C ALA A 164 16.91 -9.20 14.40
#